data_f230600579da89d6bca650792aef6430
#
_entry.id   f230600579da89d6bca650792aef6430
#
_cell.length_a   1.000
_cell.length_b   1.000
_cell.length_c   1.000
_cell.angle_alpha   90.00
_cell.angle_beta   90.00
_cell.angle_gamma   90.00
#
_symmetry.space_group_name_H-M   'P 1'
#
loop_
_entity.id
_entity.type
_entity.pdbx_description
1 polymer ?
#
loop_
_entity_poly.entity_id
_entity_poly.type
_entity_poly.pdbx_seq_one_letter_code
_entity_poly.pdbx_strand_id
1 'polypeptide(L)' 'FLSALKMDTRFYQCNRGIVINLDHALDFDGTVFTLDNGNQIPVSRKLSKHARQTFMDYLFQRRTSS' A
#
# COMPACT_ATOMS: atom_id res chain seq x y z
N PHE A 1 -22.07 -5.04 4.68
CA PHE A 1 -22.03 -5.71 4.04
C PHE A 1 -20.77 -6.02 3.44
N LEU A 2 -20.70 -6.58 2.58
CA LEU A 2 -19.57 -6.89 1.98
C LEU A 2 -18.63 -5.85 1.88
N SER A 3 -19.10 -4.68 1.81
CA SER A 3 -18.22 -3.59 1.66
C SER A 3 -17.27 -3.47 2.77
N ALA A 4 -17.57 -4.00 3.89
CA ALA A 4 -16.67 -3.89 5.01
C ALA A 4 -15.36 -4.55 4.71
N LEU A 5 -15.36 -5.55 3.87
CA LEU A 5 -14.14 -6.21 3.55
C LEU A 5 -13.26 -5.33 2.74
N LYS A 6 -13.85 -4.45 1.95
CA LYS A 6 -13.06 -3.62 1.14
C LYS A 6 -12.51 -2.49 1.88
N MET A 7 -13.04 -2.23 3.05
CA MET A 7 -12.61 -1.10 3.82
C MET A 7 -11.35 -1.34 4.59
N ASP A 8 -10.74 -2.50 4.44
CA ASP A 8 -9.50 -2.74 5.13
C ASP A 8 -8.41 -1.93 4.44
N THR A 9 -8.03 -0.82 5.03
CA THR A 9 -7.07 0.09 4.44
C THR A 9 -5.67 -0.45 4.41
N ARG A 10 -5.43 -1.59 5.03
CA ARG A 10 -4.11 -2.18 5.01
C ARG A 10 -3.78 -2.79 3.66
N PHE A 11 -4.81 -3.12 2.87
CA PHE A 11 -4.57 -3.77 1.60
C PHE A 11 -4.63 -2.76 0.47
N TYR A 12 -3.69 -2.84 -0.42
CA TYR A 12 -3.63 -1.94 -1.55
C TYR A 12 -3.31 -2.74 -2.80
N GLN A 13 -4.10 -2.54 -3.84
CA GLN A 13 -3.86 -3.20 -5.11
C GLN A 13 -2.91 -2.34 -5.92
N CYS A 14 -1.65 -2.71 -5.93
CA CYS A 14 -0.62 -1.91 -6.59
C CYS A 14 -0.50 -2.25 -8.07
N ASN A 15 -1.13 -3.33 -8.50
CA ASN A 15 -1.07 -3.71 -9.89
C ASN A 15 -2.20 -4.69 -10.13
N ARG A 16 -2.52 -4.95 -11.40
CA ARG A 16 -3.57 -5.88 -11.71
C ARG A 16 -3.18 -7.24 -11.13
N GLY A 17 -3.97 -7.79 -10.30
CA GLY A 17 -3.71 -9.10 -9.71
C GLY A 17 -2.71 -9.12 -8.58
N ILE A 18 -2.17 -7.97 -8.19
CA ILE A 18 -1.23 -7.91 -7.08
C ILE A 18 -1.77 -7.02 -5.99
N VAL A 19 -1.94 -7.60 -4.81
CA VAL A 19 -2.42 -6.85 -3.64
C VAL A 19 -1.37 -6.99 -2.56
N ILE A 20 -0.98 -5.91 -1.94
CA ILE A 20 0.00 -5.93 -0.86
C ILE A 20 -0.64 -5.46 0.43
N ASN A 21 -0.05 -5.84 1.53
CA ASN A 21 -0.49 -5.38 2.84
C ASN A 21 0.40 -4.22 3.24
N LEU A 22 -0.15 -3.03 3.32
CA LEU A 22 0.62 -1.84 3.65
C LEU A 22 1.26 -1.93 5.05
N ASP A 23 0.69 -2.77 5.89
CA ASP A 23 1.24 -2.97 7.22
C ASP A 23 2.64 -3.60 7.15
N HIS A 24 2.93 -4.31 6.08
CA HIS A 24 4.22 -4.92 5.88
C HIS A 24 5.11 -4.09 4.94
N ALA A 25 4.60 -3.01 4.40
CA ALA A 25 5.39 -2.18 3.51
C ALA A 25 6.30 -1.29 4.32
N LEU A 26 7.59 -1.37 4.07
CA LEU A 26 8.57 -0.56 4.78
C LEU A 26 8.81 0.75 4.07
N ASP A 27 8.78 0.74 2.75
CA ASP A 27 9.15 1.93 1.99
C ASP A 27 8.59 1.85 0.59
N PHE A 28 8.51 2.99 -0.06
CA PHE A 28 8.07 3.07 -1.44
C PHE A 28 8.92 4.12 -2.14
N ASP A 29 9.67 3.71 -3.14
CA ASP A 29 10.60 4.61 -3.81
C ASP A 29 9.98 5.34 -5.01
N GLY A 30 8.72 5.11 -5.26
CA GLY A 30 8.04 5.72 -6.41
C GLY A 30 7.67 4.71 -7.47
N THR A 31 8.31 3.57 -7.50
CA THR A 31 7.99 2.52 -8.47
C THR A 31 7.85 1.16 -7.83
N VAL A 32 8.44 0.97 -6.66
CA VAL A 32 8.46 -0.33 -6.02
C VAL A 32 8.21 -0.20 -4.52
N PHE A 33 7.36 -1.05 -3.98
CA PHE A 33 7.18 -1.13 -2.55
C PHE A 33 8.16 -2.16 -2.01
N THR A 34 8.88 -1.81 -0.95
CA THR A 34 9.78 -2.74 -0.28
C THR A 34 9.06 -3.26 0.96
N LEU A 35 8.91 -4.55 1.05
CA LEU A 35 8.20 -5.18 2.17
C LEU A 35 9.19 -5.66 3.23
N ASP A 36 8.66 -5.89 4.41
CA ASP A 36 9.50 -6.27 5.55
C ASP A 36 10.13 -7.64 5.40
N ASN A 37 9.65 -8.44 4.48
CA ASN A 37 10.25 -9.74 4.24
C ASN A 37 11.32 -9.68 3.14
N GLY A 38 11.62 -8.49 2.67
CA GLY A 38 12.65 -8.34 1.66
C GLY A 38 12.13 -8.35 0.24
N ASN A 39 10.86 -8.60 0.05
CA ASN A 39 10.30 -8.62 -1.29
C ASN A 39 10.09 -7.20 -1.80
N GLN A 40 10.24 -7.03 -3.10
CA GLN A 40 10.00 -5.75 -3.73
C GLN A 40 8.87 -5.95 -4.73
N ILE A 41 7.83 -5.17 -4.60
CA ILE A 41 6.63 -5.31 -5.43
C ILE A 41 6.51 -4.11 -6.35
N PRO A 42 6.57 -4.31 -7.65
CA PRO A 42 6.51 -3.20 -8.59
C PRO A 42 5.10 -2.62 -8.66
N VAL A 43 5.03 -1.32 -8.86
CA VAL A 43 3.76 -0.62 -8.98
C VAL A 43 3.62 -0.07 -10.38
N SER A 44 2.45 -0.19 -10.97
CA SER A 44 2.19 0.34 -12.29
C SER A 44 2.51 1.82 -12.33
N ARG A 45 3.10 2.27 -13.42
CA ARG A 45 3.44 3.67 -13.58
C ARG A 45 2.20 4.55 -13.40
N LYS A 46 1.06 4.11 -13.90
CA LYS A 46 -0.15 4.89 -13.79
C LYS A 46 -0.60 5.03 -12.35
N LEU A 47 -0.27 4.07 -11.51
CA LEU A 47 -0.69 4.09 -10.13
C LEU A 47 0.37 4.65 -9.20
N SER A 48 1.51 5.04 -9.73
CA SER A 48 2.63 5.49 -8.90
C SER A 48 2.24 6.62 -7.96
N LYS A 49 1.59 7.65 -8.49
CA LYS A 49 1.20 8.78 -7.67
C LYS A 49 0.16 8.36 -6.64
N HIS A 50 -0.79 7.54 -7.08
CA HIS A 50 -1.85 7.08 -6.19
C HIS A 50 -1.26 6.21 -5.10
N ALA A 51 -0.30 5.36 -5.45
CA ALA A 51 0.34 4.48 -4.50
C ALA A 51 1.08 5.30 -3.44
N ARG A 52 1.79 6.32 -3.87
CA ARG A 52 2.53 7.16 -2.94
C ARG A 52 1.56 7.86 -1.98
N GLN A 53 0.49 8.42 -2.51
CA GLN A 53 -0.48 9.11 -1.70
C GLN A 53 -1.13 8.14 -0.69
N THR A 54 -1.50 6.96 -1.17
CA THR A 54 -2.13 5.96 -0.33
C THR A 54 -1.18 5.51 0.79
N PHE A 55 0.08 5.31 0.46
CA PHE A 55 1.06 4.88 1.44
C PHE A 55 1.27 5.97 2.50
N MET A 56 1.41 7.21 2.05
CA MET A 56 1.61 8.31 2.98
C MET A 56 0.39 8.49 3.89
N ASP A 57 -0.80 8.37 3.33
CA ASP A 57 -2.01 8.49 4.13
C ASP A 57 -2.07 7.37 5.16
N TYR A 58 -1.69 6.17 4.77
CA TYR A 58 -1.70 5.04 5.67
C TYR A 58 -0.73 5.27 6.82
N LEU A 59 0.47 5.74 6.52
CA LEU A 59 1.46 6.00 7.55
C LEU A 59 0.98 7.09 8.50
N PHE A 60 0.34 8.10 7.97
CA PHE A 60 -0.15 9.20 8.75
C PHE A 60 -1.26 8.72 9.70
N GLN A 61 -2.17 7.91 9.19
CA GLN A 61 -3.24 7.38 10.00
C GLN A 61 -2.70 6.47 11.10
N ARG A 62 -1.69 5.68 10.79
CA ARG A 62 -1.10 4.82 11.76
C ARG A 62 -0.53 5.61 12.92
N ARG A 63 0.13 6.73 12.59
CA ARG A 63 0.71 7.54 13.59
C ARG A 63 -0.33 8.14 14.49
N THR A 64 -1.42 8.64 13.92
CA THR A 64 -2.41 9.35 14.70
C THR A 64 -3.31 8.42 15.47
N SER A 65 -3.48 7.20 15.01
CA SER A 65 -4.40 6.32 15.68
C SER A 65 -3.77 5.54 16.82
N SER A 66 -2.51 5.63 16.98
CA SER A 66 -1.86 4.87 18.05
C SER A 66 -1.98 5.52 19.44
#